data_3a9ed4761a9c4679ead3cd82336bb7b4
#
_entry.id   3a9ed4761a9c4679ead3cd82336bb7b4
#
_cell.length_a   1.000
_cell.length_b   1.000
_cell.length_c   1.000
_cell.angle_alpha   90.00
_cell.angle_beta   90.00
_cell.angle_gamma   90.00
#
_symmetry.space_group_name_H-M   'P 1'
#
loop_
_entity.id
_entity.type
_entity.pdbx_description
1 polymer ?
#
loop_
_entity_poly.entity_id
_entity_poly.type
_entity_poly.pdbx_seq_one_letter_code
_entity_poly.pdbx_strand_id
1 'polypeptide(L)'
;MKTLISTLMVALLLCGVAVSHADTAAQMTVAEARQLIEEGRDLETIPKSVWKQILTPEQFNILWRKGTERAFTGDLLDNKRKGTYVTAGCRIPVFRSEHKFKSGTGWPSFWEVADTDNIKLEDDWGWLGKRTEVLSACGEHLGHVFNDGPAPTGLRYCINSDALIFVPDEEQ
;
A
#
# COMPACT_ATOMS: atom_id res chain seq x y z
N MET A 1 -31.90 30.41 68.73
CA MET A 1 -31.05 29.29 68.29
C MET A 1 -31.16 29.21 66.78
N LYS A 2 -30.15 29.64 66.02
CA LYS A 2 -30.13 29.61 64.57
C LYS A 2 -29.08 28.59 64.12
N THR A 3 -29.52 27.50 63.52
CA THR A 3 -28.68 26.47 62.94
C THR A 3 -28.22 26.87 61.55
N LEU A 4 -26.92 27.05 61.35
CA LEU A 4 -26.28 27.19 60.04
C LEU A 4 -26.05 25.80 59.41
N ILE A 5 -26.62 25.58 58.24
CA ILE A 5 -26.34 24.44 57.38
C ILE A 5 -25.26 24.89 56.38
N SER A 6 -24.06 24.30 56.52
CA SER A 6 -22.94 24.52 55.61
C SER A 6 -23.05 23.52 54.43
N THR A 7 -23.28 24.03 53.22
CA THR A 7 -23.34 23.27 51.98
C THR A 7 -21.94 23.12 51.42
N LEU A 8 -21.35 21.90 51.45
CA LEU A 8 -20.06 21.56 50.90
C LEU A 8 -20.23 21.30 49.38
N MET A 9 -19.73 22.16 48.56
CA MET A 9 -19.77 22.01 47.10
C MET A 9 -18.53 21.24 46.67
N VAL A 10 -18.69 19.99 46.26
CA VAL A 10 -17.61 19.15 45.69
C VAL A 10 -17.52 19.46 44.19
N ALA A 11 -16.50 20.15 43.79
CA ALA A 11 -16.17 20.37 42.38
C ALA A 11 -15.45 19.11 41.80
N LEU A 12 -16.14 18.32 40.98
CA LEU A 12 -15.52 17.27 40.21
C LEU A 12 -14.72 17.91 39.05
N LEU A 13 -13.40 17.92 39.13
CA LEU A 13 -12.52 18.18 37.99
C LEU A 13 -12.54 16.94 37.07
N LEU A 14 -13.27 17.03 35.97
CA LEU A 14 -13.13 16.11 34.84
C LEU A 14 -11.84 16.47 34.09
N CYS A 15 -10.75 15.77 34.42
CA CYS A 15 -9.51 15.82 33.64
C CYS A 15 -9.74 15.02 32.37
N GLY A 16 -10.20 15.68 31.31
CA GLY A 16 -10.31 15.09 29.97
C GLY A 16 -8.91 14.84 29.42
N VAL A 17 -8.47 13.59 29.41
CA VAL A 17 -7.23 13.18 28.71
C VAL A 17 -7.54 13.24 27.22
N ALA A 18 -7.08 14.29 26.54
CA ALA A 18 -7.05 14.34 25.09
C ALA A 18 -5.96 13.36 24.60
N VAL A 19 -6.33 12.15 24.25
CA VAL A 19 -5.43 11.21 23.57
C VAL A 19 -5.18 11.76 22.17
N SER A 20 -3.95 12.20 21.90
CA SER A 20 -3.58 12.71 20.59
C SER A 20 -3.54 11.54 19.58
N HIS A 21 -4.06 11.74 18.37
CA HIS A 21 -4.05 10.73 17.29
C HIS A 21 -2.62 10.20 16.96
N ALA A 22 -1.58 10.97 17.27
CA ALA A 22 -0.19 10.57 17.10
C ALA A 22 0.22 9.42 18.05
N ASP A 23 -0.28 9.40 19.29
CA ASP A 23 0.02 8.35 20.27
C ASP A 23 -0.68 7.03 19.92
N THR A 24 -1.87 7.09 19.30
CA THR A 24 -2.63 5.90 18.90
C THR A 24 -1.93 5.14 17.76
N ALA A 25 -1.37 5.85 16.77
CA ALA A 25 -0.63 5.24 15.66
C ALA A 25 0.68 4.58 16.11
N ALA A 26 1.36 5.12 17.13
CA ALA A 26 2.60 4.56 17.68
C ALA A 26 2.39 3.26 18.47
N GLN A 27 1.16 2.95 18.86
CA GLN A 27 0.79 1.78 19.68
C GLN A 27 0.02 0.71 18.92
N MET A 28 -0.23 0.89 17.58
CA MET A 28 -0.96 -0.09 16.78
C MET A 28 -0.27 -1.45 16.78
N THR A 29 -1.03 -2.49 17.09
CA THR A 29 -0.57 -3.88 17.04
C THR A 29 -0.66 -4.47 15.63
N VAL A 30 0.06 -5.56 15.39
CA VAL A 30 -0.04 -6.33 14.12
C VAL A 30 -1.45 -6.88 13.91
N ALA A 31 -2.16 -7.25 14.97
CA ALA A 31 -3.52 -7.78 14.87
C ALA A 31 -4.52 -6.70 14.40
N GLU A 32 -4.45 -5.50 14.99
CA GLU A 32 -5.27 -4.36 14.57
C GLU A 32 -4.97 -3.95 13.12
N ALA A 33 -3.69 -3.90 12.73
CA ALA A 33 -3.31 -3.59 11.36
C ALA A 33 -3.84 -4.64 10.37
N ARG A 34 -3.79 -5.94 10.69
CA ARG A 34 -4.37 -7.00 9.84
C ARG A 34 -5.87 -6.84 9.68
N GLN A 35 -6.58 -6.45 10.74
CA GLN A 35 -8.01 -6.18 10.65
C GLN A 35 -8.30 -5.00 9.70
N LEU A 36 -7.55 -3.90 9.78
CA LEU A 36 -7.68 -2.77 8.85
C LEU A 36 -7.42 -3.18 7.39
N ILE A 37 -6.42 -4.05 7.15
CA ILE A 37 -6.12 -4.58 5.82
C ILE A 37 -7.28 -5.43 5.28
N GLU A 38 -7.88 -6.29 6.10
CA GLU A 38 -9.04 -7.12 5.72
C GLU A 38 -10.28 -6.26 5.45
N GLU A 39 -10.48 -5.18 6.21
CA GLU A 39 -11.58 -4.23 6.03
C GLU A 39 -11.34 -3.24 4.90
N GLY A 40 -10.11 -3.11 4.40
CA GLY A 40 -9.73 -2.20 3.32
C GLY A 40 -9.88 -0.72 3.68
N ARG A 41 -9.70 -0.34 4.95
CA ARG A 41 -9.88 1.04 5.42
C ARG A 41 -8.72 1.51 6.30
N ASP A 42 -8.53 2.83 6.34
CA ASP A 42 -7.53 3.52 7.19
C ASP A 42 -6.08 2.99 7.03
N LEU A 43 -5.77 2.43 5.84
CA LEU A 43 -4.49 1.75 5.56
C LEU A 43 -3.29 2.66 5.67
N GLU A 44 -3.46 3.95 5.38
CA GLU A 44 -2.44 5.00 5.51
C GLU A 44 -2.08 5.30 6.97
N THR A 45 -2.91 4.88 7.93
CA THR A 45 -2.65 5.06 9.36
C THR A 45 -1.70 4.00 9.93
N ILE A 46 -1.48 2.89 9.21
CA ILE A 46 -0.63 1.79 9.67
C ILE A 46 0.84 2.22 9.67
N PRO A 47 1.52 2.23 10.84
CA PRO A 47 2.92 2.65 10.93
C PRO A 47 3.87 1.73 10.14
N LYS A 48 4.95 2.30 9.57
CA LYS A 48 5.99 1.51 8.88
C LYS A 48 6.63 0.44 9.77
N SER A 49 6.70 0.67 11.09
CA SER A 49 7.19 -0.33 12.06
C SER A 49 6.31 -1.56 12.16
N VAL A 50 4.99 -1.42 11.94
CA VAL A 50 4.01 -2.50 11.89
C VAL A 50 4.06 -3.21 10.53
N TRP A 51 4.13 -2.47 9.42
CA TRP A 51 4.35 -3.03 8.09
C TRP A 51 5.59 -3.93 8.03
N LYS A 52 6.68 -3.52 8.70
CA LYS A 52 7.92 -4.32 8.78
C LYS A 52 7.73 -5.68 9.48
N GLN A 53 6.71 -5.84 10.32
CA GLN A 53 6.38 -7.10 10.99
C GLN A 53 5.39 -7.96 10.19
N ILE A 54 4.62 -7.36 9.28
CA ILE A 54 3.61 -8.05 8.47
C ILE A 54 4.21 -8.58 7.17
N LEU A 55 5.08 -7.79 6.53
CA LEU A 55 5.68 -8.06 5.22
C LEU A 55 6.98 -8.85 5.35
N THR A 56 7.36 -9.56 4.28
CA THR A 56 8.73 -10.09 4.19
C THR A 56 9.75 -8.95 4.11
N PRO A 57 11.03 -9.17 4.41
CA PRO A 57 12.07 -8.16 4.27
C PRO A 57 12.14 -7.56 2.84
N GLU A 58 11.96 -8.42 1.81
CA GLU A 58 11.98 -8.04 0.40
C GLU A 58 10.78 -7.16 0.05
N GLN A 59 9.56 -7.57 0.43
CA GLN A 59 8.35 -6.78 0.25
C GLN A 59 8.45 -5.43 0.95
N PHE A 60 8.88 -5.41 2.21
CA PHE A 60 9.06 -4.16 2.95
C PHE A 60 10.09 -3.23 2.30
N ASN A 61 11.20 -3.80 1.80
CA ASN A 61 12.23 -3.02 1.10
C ASN A 61 11.67 -2.37 -0.17
N ILE A 62 10.86 -3.08 -0.95
CA ILE A 62 10.25 -2.56 -2.17
C ILE A 62 9.18 -1.54 -1.82
N LEU A 63 8.16 -1.95 -1.07
CA LEU A 63 6.95 -1.15 -0.85
C LEU A 63 7.19 0.13 -0.04
N TRP A 64 8.10 0.09 0.96
CA TRP A 64 8.25 1.18 1.92
C TRP A 64 9.63 1.86 1.91
N ARG A 65 10.61 1.29 1.19
CA ARG A 65 11.95 1.86 1.02
C ARG A 65 12.30 2.15 -0.43
N LYS A 66 11.33 2.00 -1.35
CA LYS A 66 11.47 2.24 -2.80
C LYS A 66 12.58 1.38 -3.40
N GLY A 67 12.72 0.13 -2.94
CA GLY A 67 13.65 -0.85 -3.49
C GLY A 67 13.21 -1.35 -4.86
N THR A 68 14.10 -2.08 -5.52
CA THR A 68 13.82 -2.76 -6.78
C THR A 68 14.39 -4.18 -6.68
N GLU A 69 13.60 -5.18 -7.00
CA GLU A 69 14.05 -6.57 -7.10
C GLU A 69 15.00 -6.75 -8.29
N ARG A 70 15.80 -7.83 -8.28
CA ARG A 70 16.66 -8.16 -9.42
C ARG A 70 15.81 -8.55 -10.63
N ALA A 71 16.18 -8.06 -11.82
CA ALA A 71 15.51 -8.42 -13.06
C ALA A 71 15.53 -9.93 -13.30
N PHE A 72 14.44 -10.48 -13.82
CA PHE A 72 14.24 -11.90 -14.17
C PHE A 72 14.21 -12.87 -12.97
N THR A 73 13.97 -12.39 -11.74
CA THR A 73 13.89 -13.24 -10.54
C THR A 73 12.50 -13.29 -9.92
N GLY A 74 11.59 -12.38 -10.28
CA GLY A 74 10.27 -12.29 -9.67
C GLY A 74 9.30 -13.40 -10.10
N ASP A 75 8.64 -14.03 -9.15
CA ASP A 75 7.73 -15.19 -9.37
C ASP A 75 6.52 -14.86 -10.26
N LEU A 76 6.12 -13.59 -10.33
CA LEU A 76 4.98 -13.17 -11.15
C LEU A 76 5.38 -12.74 -12.57
N LEU A 77 6.68 -12.77 -12.91
CA LEU A 77 7.16 -12.39 -14.24
C LEU A 77 6.47 -13.21 -15.33
N ASP A 78 6.50 -14.53 -15.21
CA ASP A 78 5.95 -15.45 -16.21
C ASP A 78 4.54 -15.97 -15.86
N ASN A 79 3.87 -15.37 -14.86
CA ASN A 79 2.50 -15.73 -14.50
C ASN A 79 1.53 -15.40 -15.65
N LYS A 80 0.81 -16.42 -16.17
CA LYS A 80 -0.15 -16.33 -17.28
C LYS A 80 -1.58 -16.67 -16.87
N ARG A 81 -1.80 -16.95 -15.59
CA ARG A 81 -3.13 -17.26 -15.06
C ARG A 81 -4.04 -16.04 -15.16
N LYS A 82 -5.35 -16.27 -15.33
CA LYS A 82 -6.36 -15.20 -15.26
C LYS A 82 -6.59 -14.80 -13.82
N GLY A 83 -6.66 -13.48 -13.58
CA GLY A 83 -6.87 -12.96 -12.23
C GLY A 83 -6.43 -11.51 -12.06
N THR A 84 -6.45 -11.10 -10.80
CA THR A 84 -6.14 -9.75 -10.35
C THR A 84 -4.81 -9.73 -9.61
N TYR A 85 -4.01 -8.71 -9.85
CA TYR A 85 -2.82 -8.40 -9.06
C TYR A 85 -3.18 -7.34 -8.03
N VAL A 86 -3.06 -7.69 -6.76
CA VAL A 86 -3.26 -6.77 -5.63
C VAL A 86 -1.91 -6.42 -5.00
N THR A 87 -1.81 -5.28 -4.31
CA THR A 87 -0.57 -4.91 -3.61
C THR A 87 -0.26 -5.88 -2.47
N ALA A 88 1.01 -6.14 -2.19
CA ALA A 88 1.42 -7.13 -1.20
C ALA A 88 1.09 -6.70 0.24
N GLY A 89 1.05 -5.42 0.53
CA GLY A 89 0.67 -4.89 1.85
C GLY A 89 -0.81 -4.56 1.95
N CYS A 90 -1.25 -3.49 1.30
CA CYS A 90 -2.61 -2.93 1.43
C CYS A 90 -3.71 -3.76 0.73
N ARG A 91 -3.35 -4.77 -0.07
CA ARG A 91 -4.31 -5.63 -0.80
C ARG A 91 -5.18 -4.89 -1.83
N ILE A 92 -4.75 -3.72 -2.27
CA ILE A 92 -5.46 -2.90 -3.26
C ILE A 92 -5.33 -3.53 -4.65
N PRO A 93 -6.43 -3.77 -5.41
CA PRO A 93 -6.38 -4.24 -6.79
C PRO A 93 -5.74 -3.19 -7.70
N VAL A 94 -4.59 -3.52 -8.32
CA VAL A 94 -3.83 -2.54 -9.12
C VAL A 94 -3.71 -2.91 -10.59
N PHE A 95 -3.68 -4.21 -10.93
CA PHE A 95 -3.59 -4.67 -12.33
C PHE A 95 -4.44 -5.91 -12.57
N ARG A 96 -4.78 -6.12 -13.85
CA ARG A 96 -5.48 -7.31 -14.34
C ARG A 96 -4.58 -8.14 -15.25
N SER A 97 -4.78 -9.45 -15.27
CA SER A 97 -4.01 -10.37 -16.11
C SER A 97 -4.14 -10.08 -17.61
N GLU A 98 -5.29 -9.58 -18.07
CA GLU A 98 -5.54 -9.21 -19.46
C GLU A 98 -4.70 -8.01 -19.93
N HIS A 99 -4.25 -7.16 -19.00
CA HIS A 99 -3.39 -6.02 -19.30
C HIS A 99 -1.90 -6.36 -19.24
N LYS A 100 -1.55 -7.60 -18.83
CA LYS A 100 -0.16 -8.04 -18.70
C LYS A 100 0.43 -8.42 -20.05
N PHE A 101 1.67 -7.97 -20.32
CA PHE A 101 2.39 -8.33 -21.53
C PHE A 101 3.87 -8.63 -21.27
N LYS A 102 4.53 -9.28 -22.22
CA LYS A 102 5.96 -9.59 -22.15
C LYS A 102 6.78 -8.42 -22.69
N SER A 103 7.32 -7.60 -21.79
CA SER A 103 8.16 -6.45 -22.17
C SER A 103 9.62 -6.82 -22.46
N GLY A 104 10.12 -7.95 -21.92
CA GLY A 104 11.53 -8.32 -22.02
C GLY A 104 12.45 -7.60 -21.02
N THR A 105 11.91 -6.74 -20.15
CA THR A 105 12.72 -5.95 -19.19
C THR A 105 13.13 -6.74 -17.95
N GLY A 106 12.46 -7.85 -17.67
CA GLY A 106 12.74 -8.71 -16.50
C GLY A 106 11.84 -8.46 -15.29
N TRP A 107 10.81 -7.63 -15.45
CA TRP A 107 9.79 -7.36 -14.45
C TRP A 107 8.38 -7.54 -15.02
N PRO A 108 7.36 -7.89 -14.20
CA PRO A 108 5.95 -7.87 -14.60
C PRO A 108 5.58 -6.53 -15.24
N SER A 109 5.00 -6.58 -16.43
CA SER A 109 4.67 -5.37 -17.19
C SER A 109 3.20 -5.36 -17.60
N PHE A 110 2.55 -4.21 -17.41
CA PHE A 110 1.13 -4.01 -17.72
C PHE A 110 0.98 -2.75 -18.56
N TRP A 111 0.01 -2.75 -19.49
CA TRP A 111 -0.26 -1.58 -20.34
C TRP A 111 -1.37 -0.70 -19.77
N GLU A 112 -2.12 -1.19 -18.77
CA GLU A 112 -3.18 -0.44 -18.07
C GLU A 112 -3.31 -0.89 -16.62
N VAL A 113 -3.81 -0.02 -15.77
CA VAL A 113 -4.18 -0.28 -14.38
C VAL A 113 -5.58 -0.89 -14.28
N ALA A 114 -5.91 -1.56 -13.19
CA ALA A 114 -7.24 -2.09 -12.94
C ALA A 114 -8.25 -0.98 -12.63
N ASP A 115 -7.81 0.04 -11.88
CA ASP A 115 -8.57 1.22 -11.52
C ASP A 115 -7.60 2.38 -11.28
N THR A 116 -7.88 3.54 -11.85
CA THR A 116 -7.05 4.75 -11.70
C THR A 116 -7.06 5.30 -10.28
N ASP A 117 -8.14 5.09 -9.51
CA ASP A 117 -8.25 5.56 -8.13
C ASP A 117 -7.35 4.76 -7.17
N ASN A 118 -6.93 3.58 -7.59
CA ASN A 118 -6.05 2.70 -6.81
C ASN A 118 -4.55 3.00 -6.98
N ILE A 119 -4.20 3.94 -7.88
CA ILE A 119 -2.82 4.30 -8.23
C ILE A 119 -2.59 5.80 -8.08
N LYS A 120 -1.40 6.16 -7.59
CA LYS A 120 -0.86 7.53 -7.64
C LYS A 120 0.40 7.53 -8.47
N LEU A 121 0.58 8.57 -9.28
CA LEU A 121 1.78 8.78 -10.07
C LEU A 121 2.53 9.99 -9.53
N GLU A 122 3.81 9.81 -9.21
CA GLU A 122 4.66 10.87 -8.67
C GLU A 122 5.96 11.00 -9.46
N ASP A 123 6.50 12.22 -9.51
CA ASP A 123 7.82 12.45 -10.09
C ASP A 123 8.91 11.86 -9.20
N ASP A 124 9.72 10.95 -9.77
CA ASP A 124 10.89 10.38 -9.12
C ASP A 124 12.17 10.90 -9.79
N TRP A 125 12.95 11.69 -9.05
CA TRP A 125 14.22 12.23 -9.48
C TRP A 125 15.37 11.34 -8.99
N GLY A 126 15.64 10.28 -9.75
CA GLY A 126 16.77 9.39 -9.48
C GLY A 126 18.05 9.83 -10.18
N TRP A 127 19.15 9.10 -9.93
CA TRP A 127 20.45 9.37 -10.58
C TRP A 127 20.40 9.22 -12.11
N LEU A 128 19.49 8.43 -12.65
CA LEU A 128 19.30 8.22 -14.09
C LEU A 128 18.35 9.25 -14.74
N GLY A 129 17.96 10.31 -14.02
CA GLY A 129 17.03 11.33 -14.50
C GLY A 129 15.62 11.19 -13.92
N LYS A 130 14.69 11.96 -14.49
CA LYS A 130 13.27 11.97 -14.08
C LYS A 130 12.57 10.73 -14.58
N ARG A 131 11.88 10.02 -13.67
CA ARG A 131 10.97 8.92 -13.97
C ARG A 131 9.61 9.21 -13.35
N THR A 132 8.58 8.47 -13.72
CA THR A 132 7.29 8.52 -13.05
C THR A 132 7.12 7.28 -12.18
N GLU A 133 7.12 7.47 -10.86
CA GLU A 133 6.90 6.45 -9.86
C GLU A 133 5.43 6.04 -9.83
N VAL A 134 5.19 4.75 -9.65
CA VAL A 134 3.85 4.18 -9.45
C VAL A 134 3.70 3.77 -7.99
N LEU A 135 2.77 4.43 -7.32
CA LEU A 135 2.38 4.14 -5.94
C LEU A 135 0.96 3.59 -5.90
N SER A 136 0.66 2.74 -4.91
CA SER A 136 -0.74 2.41 -4.61
C SER A 136 -1.45 3.58 -3.92
N ALA A 137 -2.77 3.53 -3.85
CA ALA A 137 -3.57 4.56 -3.15
C ALA A 137 -3.15 4.75 -1.68
N CYS A 138 -2.67 3.69 -1.00
CA CYS A 138 -2.15 3.77 0.37
C CYS A 138 -0.66 4.17 0.47
N GLY A 139 0.01 4.45 -0.66
CA GLY A 139 1.38 4.97 -0.70
C GLY A 139 2.49 3.93 -0.80
N GLU A 140 2.20 2.66 -1.10
CA GLU A 140 3.20 1.64 -1.37
C GLU A 140 3.89 1.89 -2.72
N HIS A 141 5.22 1.85 -2.76
CA HIS A 141 5.98 1.88 -4.00
C HIS A 141 5.83 0.55 -4.76
N LEU A 142 5.39 0.61 -6.02
CA LEU A 142 5.20 -0.57 -6.86
C LEU A 142 6.27 -0.71 -7.95
N GLY A 143 6.70 0.40 -8.54
CA GLY A 143 7.62 0.47 -9.66
C GLY A 143 7.51 1.81 -10.39
N HIS A 144 7.64 1.78 -11.71
CA HIS A 144 7.59 2.98 -12.55
C HIS A 144 6.77 2.77 -13.81
N VAL A 145 6.25 3.85 -14.38
CA VAL A 145 5.57 3.84 -15.67
C VAL A 145 6.39 4.57 -16.73
N PHE A 146 6.37 4.02 -17.95
CA PHE A 146 7.10 4.49 -19.13
C PHE A 146 6.16 4.63 -20.33
N ASN A 147 6.54 5.44 -21.34
CA ASN A 147 5.76 5.71 -22.55
C ASN A 147 6.21 4.81 -23.74
N ASP A 148 6.69 3.62 -23.46
CA ASP A 148 7.22 2.65 -24.44
C ASP A 148 6.42 1.33 -24.42
N GLY A 149 5.17 1.38 -23.96
CA GLY A 149 4.25 0.25 -23.93
C GLY A 149 3.50 0.03 -25.24
N PRO A 150 2.71 -1.05 -25.32
CA PRO A 150 1.89 -1.36 -26.49
C PRO A 150 0.61 -0.48 -26.57
N ALA A 151 -0.03 -0.50 -27.74
CA ALA A 151 -1.41 -0.03 -27.85
C ALA A 151 -2.33 -0.84 -26.89
N PRO A 152 -3.44 -0.25 -26.38
CA PRO A 152 -4.01 1.05 -26.78
C PRO A 152 -3.40 2.26 -26.07
N THR A 153 -2.76 2.08 -24.90
CA THR A 153 -2.33 3.22 -24.04
C THR A 153 -0.96 3.76 -24.39
N GLY A 154 -0.07 2.94 -24.97
CA GLY A 154 1.33 3.27 -25.14
C GLY A 154 2.12 3.27 -23.82
N LEU A 155 1.49 2.90 -22.69
CA LEU A 155 2.11 2.88 -21.38
C LEU A 155 2.66 1.50 -21.03
N ARG A 156 3.77 1.48 -20.29
CA ARG A 156 4.33 0.29 -19.67
C ARG A 156 4.54 0.54 -18.18
N TYR A 157 3.66 -0.03 -17.38
CA TYR A 157 3.83 -0.13 -15.93
C TYR A 157 4.80 -1.27 -15.65
N CYS A 158 6.02 -0.95 -15.23
CA CYS A 158 7.08 -1.89 -14.90
C CYS A 158 7.11 -2.07 -13.38
N ILE A 159 6.60 -3.20 -12.90
CA ILE A 159 6.22 -3.39 -11.51
C ILE A 159 7.03 -4.53 -10.88
N ASN A 160 7.50 -4.33 -9.65
CA ASN A 160 8.17 -5.36 -8.89
C ASN A 160 7.22 -6.53 -8.59
N SER A 161 7.67 -7.74 -8.80
CA SER A 161 6.90 -8.96 -8.50
C SER A 161 6.57 -9.05 -7.00
N ASP A 162 7.55 -8.77 -6.14
CA ASP A 162 7.37 -8.80 -4.68
C ASP A 162 6.47 -7.66 -4.15
N ALA A 163 6.18 -6.64 -4.96
CA ALA A 163 5.17 -5.63 -4.62
C ALA A 163 3.74 -6.15 -4.77
N LEU A 164 3.54 -7.32 -5.40
CA LEU A 164 2.24 -7.83 -5.80
C LEU A 164 1.94 -9.20 -5.19
N ILE A 165 0.64 -9.47 -5.05
CA ILE A 165 0.09 -10.81 -4.85
C ILE A 165 -0.90 -11.07 -5.98
N PHE A 166 -0.86 -12.28 -6.52
CA PHE A 166 -1.79 -12.69 -7.56
C PHE A 166 -2.98 -13.42 -6.94
N VAL A 167 -4.18 -12.94 -7.25
CA VAL A 167 -5.46 -13.53 -6.86
C VAL A 167 -6.09 -14.11 -8.13
N PRO A 168 -6.22 -15.45 -8.28
CA PRO A 168 -6.87 -16.06 -9.44
C PRO A 168 -8.34 -15.65 -9.51
N ASP A 169 -8.88 -15.48 -10.73
CA ASP A 169 -10.32 -15.48 -10.92
C ASP A 169 -10.84 -16.89 -10.57
N GLU A 170 -12.02 -16.99 -9.93
CA GLU A 170 -12.63 -18.29 -9.66
C GLU A 170 -12.92 -18.99 -11.00
N GLU A 171 -12.59 -20.27 -11.09
CA GLU A 171 -12.99 -21.09 -12.24
C GLU A 171 -14.52 -21.24 -12.20
N GLN A 172 -15.21 -20.70 -13.21
CA GLN A 172 -16.65 -20.83 -13.39
C GLN A 172 -17.00 -22.21 -13.94
#